data_9f1b842089075c3f16fcb5acd7ca87ad
#
_entry.id   9f1b842089075c3f16fcb5acd7ca87ad
#
_cell.length_a   1.000
_cell.length_b   1.000
_cell.length_c   1.000
_cell.angle_alpha   90.00
_cell.angle_beta   90.00
_cell.angle_gamma   90.00
#
_symmetry.space_group_name_H-M   'P 1'
#
loop_
_entity.id
_entity.type
_entity.pdbx_description
1 polymer ?
#
loop_
_entity_poly.entity_id
_entity_poly.type
_entity_poly.pdbx_seq_one_letter_code
_entity_poly.pdbx_strand_id
1 'polypeptide(L)'
;KDEFSLTDLVEYMAELEPVKIERTPITSTGLLEIPIYDPHFPISTYDDYIESQSKILNKIESKDWEQILITLGSDMLHHDNMRSTTANGTPIQQVDIIQGWEYARQFFEPIIESAIKRSKVCKVIYVPGNHDESLSWAFTQMIKARYPQAIYDTNVEQWKIHTYGNTVIGFTHGDKARKDLHNVFMANFPNEWGEATNREIHCGHIHIEEVKDYYGTMVRSLSTRNKTDKWHKQNGFLGAHKR
;
A
#
# COMPACT_ATOMS: atom_id res chain seq x y z
N LYS A 1 36.87 5.90 8.49
CA LYS A 1 35.45 5.61 8.18
C LYS A 1 34.70 5.85 9.47
N ASP A 2 34.01 6.96 9.56
CA ASP A 2 33.15 7.25 10.71
C ASP A 2 32.00 6.22 10.65
N GLU A 3 31.93 5.38 11.67
CA GLU A 3 30.81 4.44 11.80
C GLU A 3 29.56 5.25 12.19
N PHE A 4 28.55 5.20 11.35
CA PHE A 4 27.25 5.80 11.61
C PHE A 4 26.67 5.18 12.90
N SER A 5 26.51 5.95 13.93
CA SER A 5 26.07 5.51 15.24
C SER A 5 24.53 5.55 15.36
N LEU A 6 24.00 4.85 16.35
CA LEU A 6 22.58 4.94 16.68
C LEU A 6 22.20 6.37 17.12
N THR A 7 23.13 7.09 17.72
CA THR A 7 22.95 8.51 18.09
C THR A 7 22.78 9.38 16.84
N ASP A 8 23.62 9.19 15.81
CA ASP A 8 23.50 9.93 14.54
C ASP A 8 22.15 9.67 13.86
N LEU A 9 21.64 8.43 13.95
CA LEU A 9 20.32 8.08 13.43
C LEU A 9 19.20 8.81 14.20
N VAL A 10 19.28 8.84 15.52
CA VAL A 10 18.29 9.53 16.38
C VAL A 10 18.32 11.03 16.13
N GLU A 11 19.52 11.63 16.00
CA GLU A 11 19.69 13.04 15.66
C GLU A 11 19.12 13.35 14.27
N TYR A 12 19.45 12.54 13.27
CA TYR A 12 18.88 12.68 11.92
C TYR A 12 17.34 12.56 11.95
N MET A 13 16.77 11.61 12.70
CA MET A 13 15.33 11.50 12.83
C MET A 13 14.67 12.68 13.56
N ALA A 14 15.39 13.28 14.54
CA ALA A 14 14.91 14.45 15.26
C ALA A 14 14.92 15.73 14.38
N GLU A 15 15.81 15.80 13.38
CA GLU A 15 15.86 16.88 12.40
C GLU A 15 14.77 16.79 11.31
N LEU A 16 14.11 15.64 11.18
CA LEU A 16 13.00 15.45 10.24
C LEU A 16 11.75 16.19 10.73
N GLU A 17 11.64 17.47 10.37
CA GLU A 17 10.42 18.22 10.67
C GLU A 17 9.22 17.64 9.90
N PRO A 18 8.05 17.54 10.56
CA PRO A 18 6.81 17.17 9.88
C PRO A 18 6.46 18.15 8.78
N VAL A 19 6.02 17.64 7.65
CA VAL A 19 5.54 18.47 6.53
C VAL A 19 4.20 19.08 6.94
N LYS A 20 4.11 20.41 6.90
CA LYS A 20 2.87 21.16 7.15
C LYS A 20 2.13 21.38 5.83
N ILE A 21 0.95 20.79 5.71
CA ILE A 21 0.10 20.93 4.53
C ILE A 21 -1.07 21.84 4.91
N GLU A 22 -1.17 22.98 4.22
CA GLU A 22 -2.31 23.88 4.39
C GLU A 22 -3.55 23.28 3.72
N ARG A 23 -4.68 23.31 4.44
CA ARG A 23 -5.97 22.80 3.99
C ARG A 23 -6.99 23.92 3.94
N THR A 24 -7.78 23.94 2.88
CA THR A 24 -9.04 24.68 2.87
C THR A 24 -10.16 23.80 3.46
N PRO A 25 -11.20 24.40 4.07
CA PRO A 25 -12.35 23.64 4.54
C PRO A 25 -13.00 22.85 3.40
N ILE A 26 -13.21 21.54 3.60
CA ILE A 26 -13.79 20.63 2.61
C ILE A 26 -15.18 20.23 3.06
N THR A 27 -16.17 20.44 2.19
CA THR A 27 -17.59 20.07 2.40
C THR A 27 -18.05 18.93 1.50
N SER A 28 -17.16 18.40 0.66
CA SER A 28 -17.46 17.33 -0.29
C SER A 28 -17.84 16.02 0.41
N THR A 29 -18.54 15.17 -0.31
CA THR A 29 -18.88 13.79 0.05
C THR A 29 -18.16 12.80 -0.85
N GLY A 30 -18.05 11.57 -0.42
CA GLY A 30 -17.50 10.45 -1.17
C GLY A 30 -16.12 10.01 -0.74
N LEU A 31 -15.90 8.71 -0.87
CA LEU A 31 -14.63 8.03 -0.64
C LEU A 31 -13.88 7.88 -1.96
N LEU A 32 -12.59 8.19 -1.96
CA LEU A 32 -11.64 7.75 -2.97
C LEU A 32 -10.69 6.72 -2.33
N GLU A 33 -10.70 5.52 -2.84
CA GLU A 33 -9.71 4.51 -2.49
C GLU A 33 -8.58 4.49 -3.53
N ILE A 34 -7.35 4.37 -3.06
CA ILE A 34 -6.13 4.26 -3.85
C ILE A 34 -5.41 2.99 -3.40
N PRO A 35 -5.83 1.82 -3.92
CA PRO A 35 -5.24 0.54 -3.57
C PRO A 35 -3.95 0.33 -4.37
N ILE A 36 -2.81 0.32 -3.69
CA ILE A 36 -1.49 0.13 -4.30
C ILE A 36 -0.92 -1.17 -3.76
N TYR A 37 -0.67 -2.13 -4.67
CA TYR A 37 -0.19 -3.47 -4.37
C TYR A 37 0.97 -3.84 -5.30
N ASP A 38 1.94 -4.59 -4.78
CA ASP A 38 3.03 -5.21 -5.51
C ASP A 38 3.90 -4.29 -6.39
N PRO A 39 4.32 -3.10 -5.96
CA PRO A 39 5.27 -2.30 -6.72
C PRO A 39 6.64 -2.96 -6.86
N HIS A 40 7.11 -3.67 -5.83
CA HIS A 40 8.40 -4.36 -5.77
C HIS A 40 9.58 -3.47 -6.15
N PHE A 41 9.65 -2.25 -5.61
CA PHE A 41 10.82 -1.42 -5.79
C PHE A 41 12.09 -2.10 -5.22
N PRO A 42 13.24 -2.07 -5.90
CA PRO A 42 13.55 -1.40 -7.17
C PRO A 42 13.54 -2.35 -8.39
N ILE A 43 12.82 -3.49 -8.38
CA ILE A 43 12.64 -4.31 -9.59
C ILE A 43 12.03 -3.47 -10.71
N SER A 44 11.01 -2.70 -10.35
CA SER A 44 10.55 -1.56 -11.14
C SER A 44 11.19 -0.28 -10.59
N THR A 45 11.51 0.64 -11.48
CA THR A 45 12.05 1.95 -11.11
C THR A 45 10.91 2.95 -10.88
N TYR A 46 11.23 4.10 -10.29
CA TYR A 46 10.26 5.18 -10.20
C TYR A 46 9.72 5.61 -11.57
N ASP A 47 10.57 5.64 -12.60
CA ASP A 47 10.17 6.01 -13.97
C ASP A 47 9.08 5.08 -14.53
N ASP A 48 9.08 3.80 -14.16
CA ASP A 48 8.05 2.85 -14.57
C ASP A 48 6.67 3.20 -13.96
N TYR A 49 6.66 3.96 -12.87
CA TYR A 49 5.46 4.32 -12.10
C TYR A 49 5.00 5.78 -12.27
N ILE A 50 5.77 6.65 -12.95
CA ILE A 50 5.42 8.07 -13.15
C ILE A 50 4.03 8.24 -13.76
N GLU A 51 3.69 7.44 -14.77
CA GLU A 51 2.36 7.52 -15.41
C GLU A 51 1.24 7.13 -14.43
N SER A 52 1.44 6.08 -13.61
CA SER A 52 0.48 5.67 -12.58
C SER A 52 0.32 6.75 -11.52
N GLN A 53 1.43 7.30 -11.03
CA GLN A 53 1.42 8.40 -10.07
C GLN A 53 0.65 9.60 -10.63
N SER A 54 0.92 9.99 -11.87
CA SER A 54 0.22 11.11 -12.53
C SER A 54 -1.29 10.86 -12.63
N LYS A 55 -1.71 9.64 -12.98
CA LYS A 55 -3.14 9.28 -13.03
C LYS A 55 -3.79 9.35 -11.64
N ILE A 56 -3.09 8.86 -10.60
CA ILE A 56 -3.56 8.92 -9.21
C ILE A 56 -3.69 10.38 -8.77
N LEU A 57 -2.67 11.20 -8.98
CA LEU A 57 -2.69 12.62 -8.63
C LEU A 57 -3.82 13.36 -9.35
N ASN A 58 -3.99 13.16 -10.65
CA ASN A 58 -5.09 13.75 -11.42
C ASN A 58 -6.46 13.33 -10.85
N LYS A 59 -6.59 12.07 -10.40
CA LYS A 59 -7.83 11.60 -9.78
C LYS A 59 -8.08 12.26 -8.42
N ILE A 60 -7.05 12.36 -7.58
CA ILE A 60 -7.14 13.06 -6.29
C ILE A 60 -7.54 14.52 -6.51
N GLU A 61 -6.89 15.20 -7.45
CA GLU A 61 -7.07 16.63 -7.71
C GLU A 61 -8.36 16.97 -8.47
N SER A 62 -9.05 15.98 -9.03
CA SER A 62 -10.27 16.18 -9.82
C SER A 62 -11.42 16.81 -9.04
N LYS A 63 -11.44 16.65 -7.72
CA LYS A 63 -12.38 17.28 -6.79
C LYS A 63 -11.87 17.19 -5.36
N ASP A 64 -12.58 17.79 -4.41
CA ASP A 64 -12.39 17.51 -3.00
C ASP A 64 -13.14 16.23 -2.59
N TRP A 65 -12.64 15.54 -1.58
CA TRP A 65 -13.15 14.26 -1.11
C TRP A 65 -13.49 14.33 0.39
N GLU A 66 -14.51 13.61 0.81
CA GLU A 66 -14.74 13.43 2.25
C GLU A 66 -13.61 12.58 2.85
N GLN A 67 -13.30 11.47 2.20
CA GLN A 67 -12.20 10.60 2.61
C GLN A 67 -11.35 10.17 1.41
N ILE A 68 -10.05 10.11 1.63
CA ILE A 68 -9.11 9.41 0.72
C ILE A 68 -8.43 8.32 1.54
N LEU A 69 -8.46 7.10 1.01
CA LEU A 69 -7.89 5.91 1.61
C LEU A 69 -6.75 5.40 0.75
N ILE A 70 -5.58 5.20 1.34
CA ILE A 70 -4.35 4.76 0.65
C ILE A 70 -3.83 3.51 1.33
N THR A 71 -3.48 2.47 0.57
CA THR A 71 -2.74 1.31 1.09
C THR A 71 -1.24 1.54 0.98
N LEU A 72 -0.49 1.15 2.02
CA LEU A 72 0.97 1.09 2.05
C LEU A 72 1.42 -0.32 2.44
N GLY A 73 2.57 -0.75 1.94
CA GLY A 73 3.09 -2.12 2.11
C GLY A 73 2.67 -3.02 0.96
N SER A 74 2.29 -4.24 1.27
CA SER A 74 1.84 -5.22 0.28
C SER A 74 2.85 -5.42 -0.85
N ASP A 75 4.07 -5.83 -0.49
CA ASP A 75 5.19 -6.02 -1.42
C ASP A 75 5.59 -4.73 -2.17
N MET A 76 5.56 -3.60 -1.44
CA MET A 76 6.06 -2.32 -1.94
C MET A 76 7.55 -2.38 -2.25
N LEU A 77 8.33 -3.06 -1.40
CA LEU A 77 9.75 -3.31 -1.57
C LEU A 77 9.99 -4.78 -1.95
N HIS A 78 11.09 -5.04 -2.69
CA HIS A 78 11.34 -6.38 -3.21
C HIS A 78 11.80 -7.38 -2.14
N HIS A 79 12.48 -6.94 -1.08
CA HIS A 79 12.88 -7.81 0.03
C HIS A 79 12.86 -7.10 1.38
N ASP A 80 12.84 -7.89 2.46
CA ASP A 80 12.59 -7.42 3.83
C ASP A 80 13.86 -6.96 4.58
N ASN A 81 15.04 -7.17 3.99
CA ASN A 81 16.31 -6.88 4.66
C ASN A 81 17.49 -6.80 3.69
N MET A 82 18.66 -6.36 4.21
CA MET A 82 19.90 -6.25 3.42
C MET A 82 20.50 -7.60 2.96
N ARG A 83 19.94 -8.72 3.36
CA ARG A 83 20.39 -10.07 2.98
C ARG A 83 19.62 -10.63 1.78
N SER A 84 18.74 -9.84 1.19
CA SER A 84 17.93 -10.21 0.03
C SER A 84 17.05 -11.45 0.28
N THR A 85 16.31 -11.41 1.39
CA THR A 85 15.30 -12.42 1.70
C THR A 85 13.93 -11.82 1.82
N THR A 86 12.90 -12.64 1.62
CA THR A 86 11.52 -12.32 1.99
C THR A 86 11.38 -12.22 3.51
N ALA A 87 10.24 -11.77 4.01
CA ALA A 87 9.91 -11.72 5.42
C ALA A 87 10.07 -13.10 6.12
N ASN A 88 9.80 -14.19 5.41
CA ASN A 88 9.98 -15.56 5.90
C ASN A 88 11.40 -16.13 5.71
N GLY A 89 12.35 -15.30 5.29
CA GLY A 89 13.75 -15.70 5.13
C GLY A 89 14.08 -16.44 3.83
N THR A 90 13.15 -16.51 2.86
CA THR A 90 13.41 -17.12 1.55
C THR A 90 14.35 -16.21 0.74
N PRO A 91 15.51 -16.71 0.29
CA PRO A 91 16.41 -15.94 -0.57
C PRO A 91 15.76 -15.61 -1.92
N ILE A 92 15.90 -14.36 -2.35
CA ILE A 92 15.35 -13.87 -3.61
C ILE A 92 16.42 -13.06 -4.38
N GLN A 93 16.04 -12.54 -5.55
CA GLN A 93 16.95 -11.72 -6.35
C GLN A 93 17.48 -10.54 -5.54
N GLN A 94 18.80 -10.42 -5.46
CA GLN A 94 19.44 -9.26 -4.81
C GLN A 94 19.20 -8.00 -5.63
N VAL A 95 18.78 -6.94 -4.93
CA VAL A 95 18.57 -5.61 -5.49
C VAL A 95 19.10 -4.53 -4.52
N ASP A 96 19.28 -3.32 -5.00
CA ASP A 96 19.61 -2.18 -4.17
C ASP A 96 18.35 -1.71 -3.41
N ILE A 97 18.17 -2.18 -2.18
CA ILE A 97 16.99 -1.87 -1.37
C ILE A 97 16.96 -0.39 -0.93
N ILE A 98 18.11 0.26 -0.83
CA ILE A 98 18.19 1.69 -0.49
C ILE A 98 17.60 2.50 -1.65
N GLN A 99 17.97 2.15 -2.88
CA GLN A 99 17.35 2.75 -4.07
C GLN A 99 15.85 2.43 -4.15
N GLY A 100 15.44 1.22 -3.76
CA GLY A 100 14.03 0.84 -3.69
C GLY A 100 13.23 1.70 -2.70
N TRP A 101 13.81 1.98 -1.54
CA TRP A 101 13.25 2.88 -0.54
C TRP A 101 13.06 4.29 -1.08
N GLU A 102 14.07 4.80 -1.82
CA GLU A 102 13.99 6.13 -2.42
C GLU A 102 12.93 6.20 -3.54
N TYR A 103 12.79 5.15 -4.35
CA TYR A 103 11.71 5.07 -5.35
C TYR A 103 10.32 5.03 -4.70
N ALA A 104 10.19 4.31 -3.59
CA ALA A 104 8.95 4.30 -2.82
C ALA A 104 8.61 5.70 -2.28
N ARG A 105 9.59 6.43 -1.74
CA ARG A 105 9.41 7.83 -1.31
C ARG A 105 8.93 8.72 -2.45
N GLN A 106 9.63 8.71 -3.57
CA GLN A 106 9.28 9.51 -4.75
C GLN A 106 7.87 9.21 -5.26
N PHE A 107 7.42 7.97 -5.12
CA PHE A 107 6.09 7.56 -5.54
C PHE A 107 5.01 7.93 -4.51
N PHE A 108 5.19 7.62 -3.25
CA PHE A 108 4.12 7.74 -2.25
C PHE A 108 3.99 9.14 -1.64
N GLU A 109 5.09 9.87 -1.41
CA GLU A 109 5.02 11.17 -0.74
C GLU A 109 4.11 12.17 -1.47
N PRO A 110 4.23 12.40 -2.79
CA PRO A 110 3.33 13.32 -3.51
C PRO A 110 1.85 12.89 -3.47
N ILE A 111 1.57 11.58 -3.50
CA ILE A 111 0.20 11.04 -3.40
C ILE A 111 -0.39 11.38 -2.03
N ILE A 112 0.37 11.16 -0.95
CA ILE A 112 -0.06 11.43 0.42
C ILE A 112 -0.26 12.93 0.64
N GLU A 113 0.65 13.76 0.16
CA GLU A 113 0.53 15.23 0.24
C GLU A 113 -0.75 15.73 -0.45
N SER A 114 -0.96 15.29 -1.69
CA SER A 114 -2.17 15.66 -2.45
C SER A 114 -3.43 15.13 -1.76
N ALA A 115 -3.41 13.89 -1.26
CA ALA A 115 -4.55 13.31 -0.54
C ALA A 115 -4.89 14.08 0.73
N ILE A 116 -3.88 14.48 1.53
CA ILE A 116 -4.09 15.31 2.71
C ILE A 116 -4.69 16.66 2.32
N LYS A 117 -4.20 17.28 1.25
CA LYS A 117 -4.68 18.58 0.79
C LYS A 117 -6.12 18.53 0.27
N ARG A 118 -6.51 17.45 -0.41
CA ARG A 118 -7.77 17.30 -1.15
C ARG A 118 -8.84 16.48 -0.44
N SER A 119 -8.60 16.06 0.83
CA SER A 119 -9.60 15.32 1.61
C SER A 119 -9.84 15.92 2.99
N LYS A 120 -11.07 15.75 3.49
CA LYS A 120 -11.40 16.03 4.88
C LYS A 120 -10.66 15.06 5.81
N VAL A 121 -10.58 13.79 5.41
CA VAL A 121 -9.85 12.73 6.11
C VAL A 121 -8.98 11.98 5.09
N CYS A 122 -7.66 12.03 5.27
CA CYS A 122 -6.72 11.13 4.61
C CYS A 122 -6.40 9.98 5.56
N LYS A 123 -6.67 8.74 5.16
CA LYS A 123 -6.35 7.54 5.93
C LYS A 123 -5.37 6.67 5.17
N VAL A 124 -4.33 6.22 5.86
CA VAL A 124 -3.32 5.29 5.33
C VAL A 124 -3.47 3.97 6.08
N ILE A 125 -3.62 2.87 5.34
CA ILE A 125 -3.71 1.51 5.89
C ILE A 125 -2.44 0.76 5.48
N TYR A 126 -1.69 0.33 6.47
CA TYR A 126 -0.58 -0.59 6.27
C TYR A 126 -1.10 -2.00 6.02
N VAL A 127 -0.66 -2.63 4.93
CA VAL A 127 -0.98 -4.01 4.56
C VAL A 127 0.33 -4.80 4.53
N PRO A 128 0.55 -5.79 5.42
CA PRO A 128 1.77 -6.61 5.41
C PRO A 128 1.90 -7.39 4.11
N GLY A 129 3.07 -7.34 3.48
CA GLY A 129 3.44 -8.17 2.33
C GLY A 129 4.33 -9.35 2.73
N ASN A 130 4.47 -10.35 1.87
CA ASN A 130 5.37 -11.48 2.16
C ASN A 130 6.84 -11.17 1.78
N HIS A 131 7.09 -10.14 0.98
CA HIS A 131 8.45 -9.73 0.61
C HIS A 131 9.06 -8.72 1.59
N ASP A 132 8.28 -7.82 2.19
CA ASP A 132 8.77 -6.60 2.80
C ASP A 132 8.10 -6.21 4.14
N GLU A 133 7.51 -7.17 4.86
CA GLU A 133 6.70 -6.91 6.06
C GLU A 133 7.38 -5.94 7.04
N SER A 134 8.65 -6.16 7.38
CA SER A 134 9.39 -5.32 8.33
C SER A 134 9.77 -3.96 7.75
N LEU A 135 10.31 -3.95 6.53
CA LEU A 135 10.75 -2.70 5.89
C LEU A 135 9.58 -1.80 5.48
N SER A 136 8.50 -2.36 4.94
CA SER A 136 7.33 -1.56 4.59
C SER A 136 6.59 -1.03 5.82
N TRP A 137 6.62 -1.77 6.94
CA TRP A 137 6.15 -1.23 8.21
C TRP A 137 7.00 -0.05 8.69
N ALA A 138 8.33 -0.18 8.64
CA ALA A 138 9.25 0.91 9.00
C ALA A 138 9.06 2.13 8.09
N PHE A 139 8.87 1.91 6.79
CA PHE A 139 8.53 2.96 5.82
C PHE A 139 7.22 3.67 6.21
N THR A 140 6.19 2.92 6.58
CA THR A 140 4.90 3.49 7.01
C THR A 140 5.06 4.33 8.29
N GLN A 141 5.92 3.93 9.23
CA GLN A 141 6.22 4.74 10.43
C GLN A 141 6.95 6.04 10.06
N MET A 142 7.89 6.01 9.12
CA MET A 142 8.56 7.20 8.61
C MET A 142 7.55 8.15 7.95
N ILE A 143 6.68 7.65 7.09
CA ILE A 143 5.61 8.43 6.45
C ILE A 143 4.68 9.04 7.49
N LYS A 144 4.30 8.28 8.52
CA LYS A 144 3.47 8.78 9.63
C LYS A 144 4.12 9.94 10.38
N ALA A 145 5.44 9.86 10.62
CA ALA A 145 6.18 10.93 11.27
C ALA A 145 6.26 12.19 10.39
N ARG A 146 6.46 12.03 9.07
CA ARG A 146 6.53 13.16 8.12
C ARG A 146 5.18 13.82 7.87
N TYR A 147 4.10 13.05 7.85
CA TYR A 147 2.75 13.50 7.49
C TYR A 147 1.73 13.22 8.60
N PRO A 148 1.90 13.79 9.81
CA PRO A 148 1.05 13.48 10.97
C PRO A 148 -0.40 13.94 10.81
N GLN A 149 -0.74 14.65 9.74
CA GLN A 149 -2.09 15.13 9.45
C GLN A 149 -3.00 14.05 8.87
N ALA A 150 -2.46 12.91 8.43
CA ALA A 150 -3.24 11.75 8.03
C ALA A 150 -3.50 10.82 9.22
N ILE A 151 -4.49 9.96 9.09
CA ILE A 151 -4.79 8.90 10.06
C ILE A 151 -4.13 7.61 9.59
N TYR A 152 -3.45 6.90 10.48
CA TYR A 152 -2.69 5.70 10.13
C TYR A 152 -3.20 4.48 10.91
N ASP A 153 -3.53 3.42 10.18
CA ASP A 153 -3.65 2.08 10.72
C ASP A 153 -2.33 1.35 10.44
N THR A 154 -1.47 1.25 11.44
CA THR A 154 -0.13 0.64 11.36
C THR A 154 -0.02 -0.67 12.14
N ASN A 155 -1.16 -1.26 12.55
CA ASN A 155 -1.09 -2.58 13.16
C ASN A 155 -0.64 -3.62 12.11
N VAL A 156 -0.08 -4.74 12.55
CA VAL A 156 0.53 -5.76 11.68
C VAL A 156 -0.42 -6.92 11.33
N GLU A 157 -1.71 -6.77 11.65
CA GLU A 157 -2.72 -7.77 11.32
C GLU A 157 -2.87 -7.95 9.81
N GLN A 158 -3.03 -9.20 9.38
CA GLN A 158 -3.14 -9.57 7.96
C GLN A 158 -4.47 -9.14 7.33
N TRP A 159 -5.50 -9.00 8.14
CA TRP A 159 -6.87 -8.70 7.72
C TRP A 159 -7.24 -7.32 8.21
N LYS A 160 -7.49 -6.40 7.28
CA LYS A 160 -7.87 -5.02 7.56
C LYS A 160 -9.21 -4.69 6.96
N ILE A 161 -9.96 -3.81 7.60
CA ILE A 161 -11.21 -3.29 7.00
C ILE A 161 -11.29 -1.77 7.11
N HIS A 162 -12.07 -1.20 6.23
CA HIS A 162 -12.55 0.16 6.30
C HIS A 162 -14.03 0.20 5.95
N THR A 163 -14.82 0.86 6.80
CA THR A 163 -16.26 1.06 6.58
C THR A 163 -16.53 2.49 6.15
N TYR A 164 -17.29 2.66 5.09
CA TYR A 164 -17.77 3.95 4.61
C TYR A 164 -19.24 3.85 4.19
N GLY A 165 -20.12 4.52 4.94
CA GLY A 165 -21.57 4.39 4.74
C GLY A 165 -22.01 2.93 4.93
N ASN A 166 -22.62 2.37 3.90
CA ASN A 166 -23.07 0.97 3.87
C ASN A 166 -22.11 0.02 3.13
N THR A 167 -20.88 0.45 2.90
CA THR A 167 -19.85 -0.31 2.22
C THR A 167 -18.74 -0.68 3.20
N VAL A 168 -18.32 -1.95 3.20
CA VAL A 168 -17.12 -2.43 3.86
C VAL A 168 -16.10 -2.89 2.82
N ILE A 169 -14.86 -2.44 2.99
CA ILE A 169 -13.74 -2.81 2.12
C ILE A 169 -12.71 -3.54 2.99
N GLY A 170 -12.37 -4.75 2.58
CA GLY A 170 -11.31 -5.57 3.18
C GLY A 170 -9.99 -5.39 2.44
N PHE A 171 -8.88 -5.41 3.17
CA PHE A 171 -7.52 -5.29 2.63
C PHE A 171 -6.66 -6.40 3.17
N THR A 172 -5.93 -7.06 2.28
CA THR A 172 -4.92 -8.07 2.58
C THR A 172 -3.94 -8.16 1.42
N HIS A 173 -2.73 -8.65 1.67
CA HIS A 173 -1.81 -8.92 0.56
C HIS A 173 -2.32 -10.05 -0.36
N GLY A 174 -2.88 -11.11 0.20
CA GLY A 174 -3.47 -12.20 -0.58
C GLY A 174 -2.57 -13.42 -0.75
N ASP A 175 -1.44 -13.49 -0.06
CA ASP A 175 -0.57 -14.67 0.03
C ASP A 175 -1.16 -15.76 0.95
N LYS A 176 -2.02 -15.35 1.90
CA LYS A 176 -2.67 -16.24 2.87
C LYS A 176 -4.15 -16.38 2.57
N ALA A 177 -4.69 -17.59 2.77
CA ALA A 177 -6.12 -17.94 2.65
C ALA A 177 -6.81 -17.44 1.36
N ARG A 178 -6.07 -17.27 0.26
CA ARG A 178 -6.53 -16.64 -0.97
C ARG A 178 -7.84 -17.18 -1.54
N LYS A 179 -8.07 -18.49 -1.44
CA LYS A 179 -9.28 -19.15 -1.97
C LYS A 179 -10.52 -18.93 -1.10
N ASP A 180 -10.33 -18.43 0.11
CA ASP A 180 -11.34 -18.37 1.16
C ASP A 180 -11.48 -16.99 1.82
N LEU A 181 -10.93 -15.95 1.17
CA LEU A 181 -10.90 -14.58 1.71
C LEU A 181 -12.28 -14.10 2.15
N HIS A 182 -13.33 -14.36 1.36
CA HIS A 182 -14.70 -13.96 1.69
C HIS A 182 -15.19 -14.53 3.03
N ASN A 183 -14.86 -15.79 3.35
CA ASN A 183 -15.19 -16.41 4.63
C ASN A 183 -14.31 -15.89 5.76
N VAL A 184 -13.02 -15.69 5.49
CA VAL A 184 -12.06 -15.14 6.47
C VAL A 184 -12.48 -13.76 6.95
N PHE A 185 -12.84 -12.86 6.02
CA PHE A 185 -13.28 -11.51 6.38
C PHE A 185 -14.62 -11.53 7.12
N MET A 186 -15.58 -12.34 6.69
CA MET A 186 -16.85 -12.52 7.38
C MET A 186 -16.66 -13.04 8.82
N ALA A 187 -15.72 -13.98 9.03
CA ALA A 187 -15.46 -14.56 10.35
C ALA A 187 -14.72 -13.60 11.29
N ASN A 188 -13.79 -12.77 10.75
CA ASN A 188 -13.01 -11.82 11.55
C ASN A 188 -13.79 -10.53 11.86
N PHE A 189 -14.71 -10.12 10.99
CA PHE A 189 -15.46 -8.85 11.09
C PHE A 189 -16.97 -9.07 10.96
N PRO A 190 -17.58 -9.93 11.79
CA PRO A 190 -18.98 -10.36 11.59
C PRO A 190 -19.98 -9.20 11.69
N ASN A 191 -19.73 -8.21 12.53
CA ASN A 191 -20.60 -7.07 12.71
C ASN A 191 -20.58 -6.15 11.49
N GLU A 192 -19.40 -5.65 11.14
CA GLU A 192 -19.20 -4.74 10.00
C GLU A 192 -19.61 -5.41 8.69
N TRP A 193 -19.33 -6.71 8.56
CA TRP A 193 -19.71 -7.50 7.38
C TRP A 193 -21.22 -7.71 7.30
N GLY A 194 -21.87 -7.95 8.44
CA GLY A 194 -23.32 -8.13 8.54
C GLY A 194 -24.13 -6.88 8.26
N GLU A 195 -23.63 -5.73 8.72
CA GLU A 195 -24.31 -4.43 8.56
C GLU A 195 -24.14 -3.84 7.15
N ALA A 196 -23.06 -4.20 6.46
CA ALA A 196 -22.79 -3.66 5.12
C ALA A 196 -23.70 -4.27 4.05
N THR A 197 -24.16 -3.44 3.10
CA THR A 197 -24.84 -3.91 1.89
C THR A 197 -23.88 -4.13 0.74
N ASN A 198 -22.76 -3.43 0.71
CA ASN A 198 -21.69 -3.61 -0.28
C ASN A 198 -20.43 -4.12 0.42
N ARG A 199 -19.88 -5.21 -0.10
CA ARG A 199 -18.69 -5.87 0.46
C ARG A 199 -17.67 -6.10 -0.62
N GLU A 200 -16.49 -5.51 -0.45
CA GLU A 200 -15.36 -5.72 -1.35
C GLU A 200 -14.12 -6.15 -0.57
N ILE A 201 -13.28 -6.97 -1.17
CA ILE A 201 -11.96 -7.34 -0.66
C ILE A 201 -10.95 -7.06 -1.76
N HIS A 202 -9.94 -6.26 -1.44
CA HIS A 202 -8.84 -5.95 -2.34
C HIS A 202 -7.57 -6.67 -1.90
N CYS A 203 -6.89 -7.31 -2.85
CA CYS A 203 -5.64 -8.02 -2.61
C CYS A 203 -4.71 -7.94 -3.82
N GLY A 204 -3.44 -8.27 -3.62
CA GLY A 204 -2.37 -8.33 -4.63
C GLY A 204 -1.81 -9.74 -4.79
N HIS A 205 -0.47 -9.86 -4.65
CA HIS A 205 0.34 -11.06 -4.60
C HIS A 205 0.51 -11.81 -5.93
N ILE A 206 -0.54 -12.06 -6.68
CA ILE A 206 -0.44 -12.82 -7.96
C ILE A 206 -0.14 -11.93 -9.16
N HIS A 207 -0.11 -10.61 -8.98
CA HIS A 207 0.17 -9.61 -10.03
C HIS A 207 -0.79 -9.66 -11.23
N ILE A 208 -1.95 -10.30 -11.09
CA ILE A 208 -2.96 -10.47 -12.14
C ILE A 208 -4.27 -9.84 -11.67
N GLU A 209 -4.92 -9.10 -12.57
CA GLU A 209 -6.27 -8.60 -12.32
C GLU A 209 -7.28 -9.75 -12.39
N GLU A 210 -7.97 -9.98 -11.30
CA GLU A 210 -9.03 -10.98 -11.20
C GLU A 210 -10.16 -10.45 -10.33
N VAL A 211 -11.40 -10.61 -10.78
CA VAL A 211 -12.58 -10.20 -10.01
C VAL A 211 -13.51 -11.40 -9.88
N LYS A 212 -13.86 -11.72 -8.64
CA LYS A 212 -14.78 -12.82 -8.33
C LYS A 212 -15.90 -12.35 -7.40
N ASP A 213 -17.12 -12.74 -7.69
CA ASP A 213 -18.27 -12.54 -6.83
C ASP A 213 -18.53 -13.83 -6.02
N TYR A 214 -18.49 -13.68 -4.70
CA TYR A 214 -18.83 -14.75 -3.76
C TYR A 214 -20.12 -14.39 -3.01
N TYR A 215 -21.26 -14.55 -3.71
CA TYR A 215 -22.59 -14.33 -3.14
C TYR A 215 -22.76 -12.95 -2.49
N GLY A 216 -22.35 -11.90 -3.19
CA GLY A 216 -22.46 -10.51 -2.72
C GLY A 216 -21.22 -9.99 -1.99
N THR A 217 -20.13 -10.74 -1.99
CA THR A 217 -18.79 -10.25 -1.64
C THR A 217 -17.90 -10.26 -2.87
N MET A 218 -17.50 -9.08 -3.31
CA MET A 218 -16.60 -8.92 -4.46
C MET A 218 -15.15 -9.04 -4.01
N VAL A 219 -14.41 -10.01 -4.51
CA VAL A 219 -12.96 -10.15 -4.28
C VAL A 219 -12.21 -9.69 -5.53
N ARG A 220 -11.38 -8.66 -5.37
CA ARG A 220 -10.55 -8.10 -6.45
C ARG A 220 -9.09 -8.36 -6.17
N SER A 221 -8.45 -9.15 -7.00
CA SER A 221 -7.00 -9.15 -7.11
C SER A 221 -6.58 -8.05 -8.06
N LEU A 222 -5.63 -7.24 -7.63
CA LEU A 222 -5.18 -6.09 -8.40
C LEU A 222 -3.94 -6.46 -9.23
N SER A 223 -3.89 -5.96 -10.46
CA SER A 223 -2.69 -6.05 -11.28
C SER A 223 -1.66 -5.04 -10.80
N THR A 224 -0.39 -5.30 -11.11
CA THR A 224 0.71 -4.39 -10.83
C THR A 224 1.42 -3.95 -12.10
N ARG A 225 2.04 -2.77 -12.08
CA ARG A 225 2.99 -2.33 -13.13
C ARG A 225 4.39 -2.89 -12.93
N ASN A 226 4.61 -3.68 -11.89
CA ASN A 226 5.91 -4.27 -11.62
C ASN A 226 6.51 -4.97 -12.85
N LYS A 227 7.80 -4.76 -13.11
CA LYS A 227 8.54 -5.52 -14.11
C LYS A 227 8.62 -6.98 -13.70
N THR A 228 8.51 -7.86 -14.69
CA THR A 228 8.64 -9.29 -14.46
C THR A 228 10.10 -9.62 -14.10
N ASP A 229 10.34 -10.07 -12.88
CA ASP A 229 11.66 -10.56 -12.45
C ASP A 229 12.00 -11.92 -13.06
N LYS A 230 13.17 -12.47 -12.70
CA LYS A 230 13.67 -13.74 -13.23
C LYS A 230 12.75 -14.91 -12.84
N TRP A 231 12.25 -14.94 -11.61
CA TRP A 231 11.38 -16.01 -11.12
C TRP A 231 10.04 -16.02 -11.84
N HIS A 232 9.41 -14.86 -11.99
CA HIS A 232 8.15 -14.70 -12.71
C HIS A 232 8.28 -15.16 -14.17
N LYS A 233 9.38 -14.77 -14.86
CA LYS A 233 9.64 -15.21 -16.23
C LYS A 233 9.77 -16.72 -16.35
N GLN A 234 10.48 -17.35 -15.40
CA GLN A 234 10.71 -18.82 -15.41
C GLN A 234 9.41 -19.59 -15.13
N ASN A 235 8.48 -19.01 -14.39
CA ASN A 235 7.19 -19.62 -14.04
C ASN A 235 6.03 -19.19 -14.97
N GLY A 236 6.33 -18.52 -16.09
CA GLY A 236 5.34 -18.20 -17.12
C GLY A 236 4.49 -16.97 -16.84
N PHE A 237 4.79 -16.20 -15.79
CA PHE A 237 4.09 -14.94 -15.48
C PHE A 237 4.60 -13.81 -16.38
N LEU A 238 4.28 -13.89 -17.65
CA LEU A 238 4.66 -12.88 -18.65
C LEU A 238 3.63 -11.75 -18.66
N GLY A 239 3.61 -10.93 -17.63
CA GLY A 239 2.65 -9.88 -17.37
C GLY A 239 2.21 -9.04 -18.58
N ALA A 240 1.10 -9.42 -19.19
CA ALA A 240 0.58 -8.81 -20.40
C ALA A 240 -0.31 -7.58 -20.16
N HIS A 241 -0.86 -7.38 -18.96
CA HIS A 241 -1.82 -6.31 -18.65
C HIS A 241 -1.41 -5.54 -17.41
N LYS A 242 -0.28 -4.83 -17.51
CA LYS A 242 0.18 -3.91 -16.48
C LYS A 242 -0.51 -2.56 -16.67
N ARG A 243 -1.44 -2.22 -15.80
CA ARG A 243 -2.19 -0.96 -15.85
C ARG A 243 -1.85 -0.07 -14.67
#